data_223e67946c46dc0122034dd091aa92a5
#
_entry.id   223e67946c46dc0122034dd091aa92a5
#
_cell.length_a   1.000
_cell.length_b   1.000
_cell.length_c   1.000
_cell.angle_alpha   90.00
_cell.angle_beta   90.00
_cell.angle_gamma   90.00
#
_symmetry.space_group_name_H-M   'P 1'
#
loop_
_entity.id
_entity.type
_entity.pdbx_description
1 polymer ?
#
loop_
_entity_poly.entity_id
_entity_poly.type
_entity_poly.pdbx_seq_one_letter_code
_entity_poly.pdbx_strand_id
1 'polypeptide(L)'
;MKAIIVGGGIAGLASALALTRRGWQVQVLERAPEFAEAGAGLSLWPNALRALDALGAGQPVCARAVPAGQAGIRDAAGRWLSRDDTTELARRFGLAVMIHRADLLAVLATAVPQEALRSGVTVTGVRPDGTVLHSAGESRADLVVGADGVHSVTRRSVWPDAPAPRYAGYTSWRVVTPPVPVGETSESWGRGERFGYVPLPDGRIYCYATANTPEGAPGGGLAELRRRFAGWHDPIPALLDAADPGAVLHHDLYELPPLRTYISGNVALAGDAAHAMTPNLGQGACQALEDAVVLGDVTAAGNGLAAYDQRRRGRTQMITRRSRRIGAVGQWASPAAVTLRNTALRLLPSSALTRALAPVLDWAA
;
A
#
# COMPACT_ATOMS: atom_id res chain seq x y z
N MET A 1 21.25 -20.06 -8.31
CA MET A 1 19.97 -20.32 -7.60
C MET A 1 18.85 -19.71 -8.39
N LYS A 2 17.70 -20.37 -8.45
CA LYS A 2 16.51 -19.92 -9.19
C LYS A 2 15.42 -19.47 -8.22
N ALA A 3 14.79 -18.33 -8.50
CA ALA A 3 13.63 -17.87 -7.75
C ALA A 3 12.41 -17.67 -8.67
N ILE A 4 11.23 -18.06 -8.19
CA ILE A 4 9.95 -17.76 -8.85
C ILE A 4 9.17 -16.78 -7.95
N ILE A 5 8.75 -15.69 -8.54
CA ILE A 5 7.94 -14.66 -7.89
C ILE A 5 6.51 -14.79 -8.40
N VAL A 6 5.56 -14.96 -7.51
CA VAL A 6 4.13 -15.08 -7.84
C VAL A 6 3.47 -13.72 -7.61
N GLY A 7 3.08 -13.05 -8.69
CA GLY A 7 2.51 -11.71 -8.70
C GLY A 7 3.49 -10.61 -9.13
N GLY A 8 3.05 -9.75 -10.07
CA GLY A 8 3.81 -8.65 -10.68
C GLY A 8 3.52 -7.27 -10.08
N GLY A 9 2.94 -7.19 -8.87
CA GLY A 9 2.74 -5.94 -8.14
C GLY A 9 4.04 -5.41 -7.52
N ILE A 10 3.93 -4.34 -6.71
CA ILE A 10 5.09 -3.67 -6.07
C ILE A 10 5.95 -4.67 -5.29
N ALA A 11 5.33 -5.52 -4.46
CA ALA A 11 6.07 -6.54 -3.68
C ALA A 11 6.83 -7.52 -4.58
N GLY A 12 6.19 -7.98 -5.65
CA GLY A 12 6.80 -8.95 -6.57
C GLY A 12 7.94 -8.36 -7.37
N LEU A 13 7.73 -7.22 -8.02
CA LEU A 13 8.77 -6.56 -8.81
C LEU A 13 9.96 -6.11 -7.95
N ALA A 14 9.70 -5.57 -6.75
CA ALA A 14 10.75 -5.20 -5.81
C ALA A 14 11.55 -6.43 -5.33
N SER A 15 10.88 -7.55 -5.04
CA SER A 15 11.54 -8.81 -4.67
C SER A 15 12.36 -9.38 -5.82
N ALA A 16 11.83 -9.32 -7.05
CA ALA A 16 12.54 -9.72 -8.24
C ALA A 16 13.83 -8.90 -8.43
N LEU A 17 13.73 -7.57 -8.31
CA LEU A 17 14.87 -6.66 -8.39
C LEU A 17 15.91 -6.97 -7.30
N ALA A 18 15.47 -7.14 -6.04
CA ALA A 18 16.35 -7.46 -4.93
C ALA A 18 17.15 -8.74 -5.16
N LEU A 19 16.50 -9.80 -5.62
CA LEU A 19 17.11 -11.09 -5.88
C LEU A 19 18.00 -11.08 -7.14
N THR A 20 17.58 -10.44 -8.22
CA THR A 20 18.39 -10.27 -9.43
C THR A 20 19.72 -9.58 -9.13
N ARG A 21 19.69 -8.51 -8.35
CA ARG A 21 20.91 -7.79 -7.92
C ARG A 21 21.86 -8.65 -7.07
N ARG A 22 21.39 -9.76 -6.54
CA ARG A 22 22.19 -10.73 -5.78
C ARG A 22 22.52 -12.00 -6.58
N GLY A 23 22.38 -11.94 -7.90
CA GLY A 23 22.76 -13.01 -8.83
C GLY A 23 21.81 -14.20 -8.90
N TRP A 24 20.56 -14.03 -8.42
CA TRP A 24 19.53 -15.04 -8.62
C TRP A 24 18.99 -14.99 -10.05
N GLN A 25 18.74 -16.15 -10.64
CA GLN A 25 17.93 -16.29 -11.84
C GLN A 25 16.46 -16.17 -11.43
N VAL A 26 15.79 -15.09 -11.84
CA VAL A 26 14.44 -14.77 -11.39
C VAL A 26 13.43 -14.97 -12.52
N GLN A 27 12.22 -15.42 -12.16
CA GLN A 27 11.06 -15.45 -13.03
C GLN A 27 9.85 -14.89 -12.27
N VAL A 28 9.21 -13.85 -12.81
CA VAL A 28 7.98 -13.25 -12.26
C VAL A 28 6.79 -13.75 -13.06
N LEU A 29 5.79 -14.34 -12.38
CA LEU A 29 4.55 -14.83 -12.99
C LEU A 29 3.41 -13.90 -12.61
N GLU A 30 2.85 -13.17 -13.59
CA GLU A 30 1.74 -12.25 -13.42
C GLU A 30 0.54 -12.70 -14.26
N ARG A 31 -0.64 -12.74 -13.61
CA ARG A 31 -1.90 -13.15 -14.28
C ARG A 31 -2.44 -12.12 -15.27
N ALA A 32 -2.20 -10.84 -15.01
CA ALA A 32 -2.60 -9.76 -15.92
C ALA A 32 -1.82 -9.85 -17.24
N PRO A 33 -2.40 -9.38 -18.35
CA PRO A 33 -1.74 -9.41 -19.64
C PRO A 33 -0.50 -8.51 -19.72
N GLU A 34 -0.37 -7.57 -18.82
CA GLU A 34 0.74 -6.62 -18.74
C GLU A 34 1.06 -6.25 -17.28
N PHE A 35 2.27 -5.75 -17.05
CA PHE A 35 2.72 -5.25 -15.74
C PHE A 35 2.32 -3.77 -15.57
N ALA A 36 1.02 -3.52 -15.56
CA ALA A 36 0.43 -2.19 -15.39
C ALA A 36 -0.72 -2.23 -14.39
N GLU A 37 -1.00 -1.12 -13.76
CA GLU A 37 -2.16 -0.93 -12.89
C GLU A 37 -2.87 0.36 -13.23
N ALA A 38 -4.20 0.36 -13.04
CA ALA A 38 -5.03 1.55 -13.20
C ALA A 38 -4.68 2.63 -12.15
N GLY A 39 -4.83 3.87 -12.56
CA GLY A 39 -4.34 5.05 -11.89
C GLY A 39 -4.85 5.29 -10.48
N ALA A 40 -3.93 5.27 -9.53
CA ALA A 40 -4.11 5.79 -8.18
C ALA A 40 -2.83 6.49 -7.75
N GLY A 41 -2.95 7.52 -6.91
CA GLY A 41 -1.80 8.11 -6.24
C GLY A 41 -1.28 7.18 -5.12
N LEU A 42 -0.02 7.30 -4.83
CA LEU A 42 0.66 6.51 -3.80
C LEU A 42 1.62 7.39 -3.01
N SER A 43 1.52 7.34 -1.68
CA SER A 43 2.49 7.97 -0.79
C SER A 43 3.66 7.03 -0.54
N LEU A 44 4.86 7.49 -0.79
CA LEU A 44 6.10 6.81 -0.40
C LEU A 44 6.72 7.55 0.78
N TRP A 45 6.70 6.92 1.92
CA TRP A 45 7.27 7.43 3.15
C TRP A 45 8.79 7.24 3.18
N PRO A 46 9.53 7.93 4.07
CA PRO A 46 11.00 7.86 4.12
C PRO A 46 11.58 6.45 4.23
N ASN A 47 10.91 5.53 4.93
CA ASN A 47 11.30 4.13 4.98
C ASN A 47 11.23 3.44 3.60
N ALA A 48 10.21 3.76 2.80
CA ALA A 48 10.10 3.26 1.44
C ALA A 48 11.17 3.82 0.50
N LEU A 49 11.52 5.11 0.66
CA LEU A 49 12.57 5.74 -0.14
C LEU A 49 13.93 5.11 0.17
N ARG A 50 14.26 4.87 1.45
CA ARG A 50 15.47 4.11 1.82
C ARG A 50 15.49 2.69 1.24
N ALA A 51 14.33 2.01 1.22
CA ALA A 51 14.23 0.70 0.58
C ALA A 51 14.46 0.78 -0.93
N LEU A 52 13.90 1.77 -1.60
CA LEU A 52 14.12 2.01 -3.03
C LEU A 52 15.58 2.36 -3.35
N ASP A 53 16.24 3.14 -2.49
CA ASP A 53 17.68 3.44 -2.62
C ASP A 53 18.52 2.15 -2.51
N ALA A 54 18.24 1.30 -1.52
CA ALA A 54 18.90 0.00 -1.37
C ALA A 54 18.67 -0.94 -2.58
N LEU A 55 17.50 -0.83 -3.22
CA LEU A 55 17.18 -1.54 -4.46
C LEU A 55 17.79 -0.89 -5.71
N GLY A 56 18.36 0.33 -5.60
CA GLY A 56 18.90 1.09 -6.73
C GLY A 56 17.82 1.71 -7.62
N ALA A 57 16.59 1.82 -7.13
CA ALA A 57 15.44 2.41 -7.83
C ALA A 57 15.05 3.80 -7.26
N GLY A 58 15.72 4.31 -6.23
CA GLY A 58 15.36 5.54 -5.54
C GLY A 58 15.39 6.77 -6.45
N GLN A 59 16.50 7.02 -7.14
CA GLN A 59 16.62 8.18 -8.04
C GLN A 59 15.58 8.18 -9.18
N PRO A 60 15.36 7.08 -9.95
CA PRO A 60 14.30 7.03 -10.97
C PRO A 60 12.89 7.27 -10.44
N VAL A 61 12.60 6.81 -9.21
CA VAL A 61 11.32 7.04 -8.54
C VAL A 61 11.18 8.50 -8.12
N CYS A 62 12.18 9.08 -7.46
CA CYS A 62 12.15 10.48 -7.04
C CYS A 62 12.03 11.45 -8.21
N ALA A 63 12.60 11.13 -9.38
CA ALA A 63 12.45 11.93 -10.60
C ALA A 63 11.01 11.98 -11.14
N ARG A 64 10.14 11.06 -10.72
CA ARG A 64 8.73 10.98 -11.09
C ARG A 64 7.78 11.28 -9.92
N ALA A 65 8.29 11.82 -8.83
CA ALA A 65 7.52 12.09 -7.62
C ALA A 65 7.58 13.56 -7.24
N VAL A 66 6.62 14.01 -6.44
CA VAL A 66 6.64 15.34 -5.81
C VAL A 66 6.66 15.17 -4.29
N PRO A 67 7.28 16.12 -3.55
CA PRO A 67 7.18 16.10 -2.10
C PRO A 67 5.71 16.08 -1.66
N ALA A 68 5.38 15.22 -0.71
CA ALA A 68 4.09 15.28 -0.05
C ALA A 68 4.01 16.61 0.71
N GLY A 69 3.00 17.42 0.38
CA GLY A 69 2.80 18.72 1.01
C GLY A 69 2.48 18.60 2.50
N GLN A 70 2.23 19.76 3.13
CA GLN A 70 1.69 19.78 4.49
C GLN A 70 0.38 19.00 4.50
N ALA A 71 0.22 18.16 5.50
CA ALA A 71 -0.95 17.32 5.67
C ALA A 71 -1.62 17.63 7.01
N GLY A 72 -2.89 17.31 7.10
CA GLY A 72 -3.63 17.44 8.34
C GLY A 72 -5.02 16.85 8.21
N ILE A 73 -5.76 16.90 9.29
CA ILE A 73 -7.13 16.38 9.34
C ILE A 73 -8.10 17.54 9.52
N ARG A 74 -9.14 17.57 8.68
CA ARG A 74 -10.27 18.50 8.81
C ARG A 74 -11.55 17.75 9.20
N ASP A 75 -12.57 18.47 9.65
CA ASP A 75 -13.92 17.93 9.68
C ASP A 75 -14.64 18.17 8.33
N ALA A 76 -15.84 17.59 8.16
CA ALA A 76 -16.61 17.75 6.93
C ALA A 76 -16.97 19.21 6.57
N ALA A 77 -16.93 20.12 7.55
CA ALA A 77 -17.14 21.57 7.32
C ALA A 77 -15.83 22.33 7.03
N GLY A 78 -14.70 21.63 6.90
CA GLY A 78 -13.40 22.21 6.58
C GLY A 78 -12.61 22.78 7.74
N ARG A 79 -13.10 22.67 8.99
CA ARG A 79 -12.38 23.15 10.17
C ARG A 79 -11.27 22.17 10.54
N TRP A 80 -10.09 22.67 10.83
CA TRP A 80 -8.95 21.85 11.23
C TRP A 80 -9.22 21.11 12.54
N LEU A 81 -8.97 19.82 12.53
CA LEU A 81 -8.91 18.96 13.71
C LEU A 81 -7.46 18.73 14.16
N SER A 82 -6.56 18.57 13.20
CA SER A 82 -5.11 18.51 13.44
C SER A 82 -4.41 19.12 12.25
N ARG A 83 -3.34 19.88 12.51
CA ARG A 83 -2.37 20.30 11.51
C ARG A 83 -1.03 19.66 11.86
N ASP A 84 -0.50 18.94 10.90
CA ASP A 84 0.72 18.21 11.14
C ASP A 84 1.92 19.12 10.83
N ASP A 85 2.80 19.29 11.79
CA ASP A 85 4.11 19.86 11.53
C ASP A 85 5.00 18.82 10.83
N THR A 86 4.89 18.82 9.49
CA THR A 86 5.69 17.91 8.67
C THR A 86 7.18 18.30 8.65
N THR A 87 7.54 19.49 9.12
CA THR A 87 8.91 20.00 9.14
C THR A 87 9.79 19.16 10.07
N GLU A 88 9.33 18.92 11.30
CA GLU A 88 10.06 18.09 12.27
C GLU A 88 10.14 16.62 11.79
N LEU A 89 9.05 16.12 11.19
CA LEU A 89 9.03 14.77 10.60
C LEU A 89 10.06 14.66 9.48
N ALA A 90 10.07 15.65 8.58
CA ALA A 90 11.00 15.70 7.44
C ALA A 90 12.46 15.84 7.90
N ARG A 91 12.71 16.68 8.91
CA ARG A 91 14.05 16.86 9.49
C ARG A 91 14.58 15.56 10.10
N ARG A 92 13.73 14.78 10.77
CA ARG A 92 14.12 13.57 11.49
C ARG A 92 14.22 12.34 10.60
N PHE A 93 13.31 12.16 9.65
CA PHE A 93 13.18 10.92 8.87
C PHE A 93 13.39 11.11 7.37
N GLY A 94 13.34 12.33 6.86
CA GLY A 94 13.29 12.67 5.45
C GLY A 94 11.88 13.00 4.98
N LEU A 95 11.77 13.49 3.74
CA LEU A 95 10.50 13.85 3.11
C LEU A 95 9.76 12.60 2.62
N ALA A 96 8.44 12.59 2.78
CA ALA A 96 7.58 11.70 2.02
C ALA A 96 7.33 12.28 0.63
N VAL A 97 7.08 11.43 -0.36
CA VAL A 97 6.74 11.85 -1.72
C VAL A 97 5.45 11.21 -2.19
N MET A 98 4.82 11.88 -3.15
CA MET A 98 3.65 11.37 -3.88
C MET A 98 4.06 10.99 -5.30
N ILE A 99 3.61 9.84 -5.75
CA ILE A 99 3.87 9.32 -7.10
C ILE A 99 2.59 8.66 -7.64
N HIS A 100 2.45 8.62 -8.93
CA HIS A 100 1.44 7.77 -9.55
C HIS A 100 1.85 6.30 -9.41
N ARG A 101 0.93 5.42 -8.98
CA ARG A 101 1.24 4.00 -8.74
C ARG A 101 1.77 3.29 -9.99
N ALA A 102 1.25 3.63 -11.15
CA ALA A 102 1.74 3.10 -12.43
C ALA A 102 3.19 3.48 -12.70
N ASP A 103 3.62 4.70 -12.34
CA ASP A 103 5.00 5.14 -12.53
C ASP A 103 5.98 4.37 -11.64
N LEU A 104 5.60 4.09 -10.39
CA LEU A 104 6.40 3.23 -9.50
C LEU A 104 6.54 1.82 -10.08
N LEU A 105 5.44 1.23 -10.55
CA LEU A 105 5.46 -0.10 -11.18
C LEU A 105 6.32 -0.12 -12.44
N ALA A 106 6.20 0.90 -13.30
CA ALA A 106 6.99 1.02 -14.51
C ALA A 106 8.50 1.12 -14.21
N VAL A 107 8.90 1.90 -13.19
CA VAL A 107 10.30 1.98 -12.76
C VAL A 107 10.80 0.63 -12.27
N LEU A 108 10.04 -0.07 -11.42
CA LEU A 108 10.43 -1.38 -10.91
C LEU A 108 10.49 -2.43 -12.03
N ALA A 109 9.51 -2.47 -12.92
CA ALA A 109 9.48 -3.40 -14.05
C ALA A 109 10.63 -3.18 -15.03
N THR A 110 11.00 -1.91 -15.29
CA THR A 110 12.14 -1.57 -16.15
C THR A 110 13.47 -1.98 -15.52
N ALA A 111 13.57 -1.99 -14.19
CA ALA A 111 14.79 -2.37 -13.47
C ALA A 111 14.98 -3.91 -13.37
N VAL A 112 13.96 -4.69 -13.64
CA VAL A 112 14.02 -6.17 -13.70
C VAL A 112 14.33 -6.59 -15.15
N PRO A 113 15.19 -7.60 -15.39
CA PRO A 113 15.43 -8.12 -16.74
C PRO A 113 14.13 -8.54 -17.41
N GLN A 114 13.92 -8.10 -18.66
CA GLN A 114 12.64 -8.31 -19.37
C GLN A 114 12.34 -9.80 -19.61
N GLU A 115 13.36 -10.62 -19.79
CA GLU A 115 13.24 -12.08 -19.92
C GLU A 115 12.77 -12.76 -18.63
N ALA A 116 12.87 -12.09 -17.50
CA ALA A 116 12.33 -12.58 -16.22
C ALA A 116 10.82 -12.36 -16.06
N LEU A 117 10.24 -11.44 -16.83
CA LEU A 117 8.83 -11.03 -16.70
C LEU A 117 7.93 -11.90 -17.58
N ARG A 118 6.94 -12.56 -16.96
CA ARG A 118 5.95 -13.43 -17.64
C ARG A 118 4.54 -12.96 -17.28
N SER A 119 3.94 -12.18 -18.17
CA SER A 119 2.53 -11.78 -18.07
C SER A 119 1.59 -12.85 -18.64
N GLY A 120 0.30 -12.78 -18.28
CA GLY A 120 -0.72 -13.73 -18.72
C GLY A 120 -0.59 -15.13 -18.12
N VAL A 121 0.22 -15.30 -17.07
CA VAL A 121 0.47 -16.60 -16.41
C VAL A 121 -0.22 -16.62 -15.05
N THR A 122 -1.27 -17.43 -14.94
CA THR A 122 -2.04 -17.60 -13.70
C THR A 122 -1.45 -18.74 -12.86
N VAL A 123 -0.97 -18.46 -11.67
CA VAL A 123 -0.56 -19.47 -10.69
C VAL A 123 -1.79 -20.03 -10.00
N THR A 124 -1.89 -21.37 -9.96
CA THR A 124 -3.03 -22.12 -9.39
C THR A 124 -2.67 -22.83 -8.09
N GLY A 125 -1.39 -23.03 -7.80
CA GLY A 125 -0.93 -23.66 -6.58
C GLY A 125 0.58 -23.56 -6.38
N VAL A 126 0.99 -23.67 -5.12
CA VAL A 126 2.40 -23.68 -4.70
C VAL A 126 2.59 -24.77 -3.64
N ARG A 127 3.73 -25.48 -3.68
CA ARG A 127 4.10 -26.45 -2.66
C ARG A 127 5.32 -25.96 -1.87
N PRO A 128 5.48 -26.40 -0.60
CA PRO A 128 6.62 -25.97 0.25
C PRO A 128 7.99 -26.34 -0.31
N ASP A 129 8.07 -27.33 -1.19
CA ASP A 129 9.32 -27.77 -1.83
C ASP A 129 9.79 -26.84 -2.99
N GLY A 130 9.08 -25.74 -3.24
CA GLY A 130 9.39 -24.79 -4.31
C GLY A 130 8.73 -25.10 -5.66
N THR A 131 7.80 -26.04 -5.71
CA THR A 131 7.00 -26.35 -6.90
C THR A 131 5.86 -25.32 -7.06
N VAL A 132 5.72 -24.75 -8.27
CA VAL A 132 4.67 -23.78 -8.65
C VAL A 132 3.86 -24.37 -9.81
N LEU A 133 2.56 -24.49 -9.61
CA LEU A 133 1.58 -24.89 -10.62
C LEU A 133 0.97 -23.65 -11.28
N HIS A 134 0.99 -23.57 -12.60
CA HIS A 134 0.50 -22.39 -13.31
C HIS A 134 -0.11 -22.74 -14.68
N SER A 135 -0.79 -21.82 -15.32
CA SER A 135 -1.51 -22.04 -16.59
C SER A 135 -0.63 -22.54 -17.75
N ALA A 136 0.68 -22.33 -17.65
CA ALA A 136 1.64 -22.81 -18.66
C ALA A 136 2.37 -24.11 -18.23
N GLY A 137 1.91 -24.81 -17.19
CA GLY A 137 2.47 -26.08 -16.69
C GLY A 137 2.96 -26.03 -15.25
N GLU A 138 4.08 -26.67 -14.97
CA GLU A 138 4.71 -26.75 -13.65
C GLU A 138 6.15 -26.23 -13.71
N SER A 139 6.56 -25.51 -12.69
CA SER A 139 7.94 -25.02 -12.52
C SER A 139 8.45 -25.28 -11.11
N ARG A 140 9.77 -25.40 -10.96
CA ARG A 140 10.40 -25.55 -9.65
C ARG A 140 11.53 -24.53 -9.45
N ALA A 141 11.68 -24.04 -8.23
CA ALA A 141 12.70 -23.08 -7.85
C ALA A 141 13.27 -23.37 -6.46
N ASP A 142 14.47 -22.84 -6.20
CA ASP A 142 15.11 -22.88 -4.89
C ASP A 142 14.41 -21.95 -3.88
N LEU A 143 13.73 -20.92 -4.39
CA LEU A 143 12.92 -19.97 -3.62
C LEU A 143 11.64 -19.60 -4.41
N VAL A 144 10.49 -19.62 -3.74
CA VAL A 144 9.24 -19.06 -4.24
C VAL A 144 8.84 -17.89 -3.36
N VAL A 145 8.57 -16.73 -3.96
CA VAL A 145 8.05 -15.55 -3.25
C VAL A 145 6.58 -15.35 -3.63
N GLY A 146 5.69 -15.56 -2.67
CA GLY A 146 4.26 -15.27 -2.83
C GLY A 146 4.02 -13.77 -2.61
N ALA A 147 3.82 -13.02 -3.68
CA ALA A 147 3.53 -11.60 -3.72
C ALA A 147 2.20 -11.31 -4.45
N ASP A 148 1.27 -12.25 -4.36
CA ASP A 148 0.03 -12.37 -5.13
C ASP A 148 -1.19 -11.72 -4.43
N GLY A 149 -0.91 -10.75 -3.55
CA GLY A 149 -1.90 -9.84 -2.99
C GLY A 149 -2.74 -10.44 -1.85
N VAL A 150 -3.76 -9.68 -1.43
CA VAL A 150 -4.59 -10.02 -0.26
C VAL A 150 -5.29 -11.36 -0.39
N HIS A 151 -5.71 -11.75 -1.60
CA HIS A 151 -6.34 -13.04 -1.89
C HIS A 151 -5.34 -14.10 -2.39
N SER A 152 -4.12 -14.09 -1.86
CA SER A 152 -3.00 -14.94 -2.26
C SER A 152 -3.35 -16.42 -2.40
N VAL A 153 -3.11 -16.96 -3.59
CA VAL A 153 -3.15 -18.40 -3.88
C VAL A 153 -1.99 -19.11 -3.19
N THR A 154 -0.79 -18.50 -3.23
CA THR A 154 0.41 -19.01 -2.56
C THR A 154 0.14 -19.24 -1.08
N ARG A 155 -0.43 -18.24 -0.38
CA ARG A 155 -0.77 -18.38 1.04
C ARG A 155 -1.75 -19.52 1.29
N ARG A 156 -2.84 -19.61 0.53
CA ARG A 156 -3.84 -20.67 0.68
C ARG A 156 -3.29 -22.07 0.40
N SER A 157 -2.38 -22.19 -0.55
CA SER A 157 -1.78 -23.47 -0.93
C SER A 157 -0.81 -23.99 0.13
N VAL A 158 0.01 -23.10 0.71
CA VAL A 158 1.13 -23.47 1.58
C VAL A 158 0.77 -23.41 3.07
N TRP A 159 -0.20 -22.56 3.43
CA TRP A 159 -0.72 -22.40 4.81
C TRP A 159 -2.24 -22.61 4.81
N PRO A 160 -2.74 -23.85 4.68
CA PRO A 160 -4.19 -24.11 4.59
C PRO A 160 -4.96 -23.63 5.82
N ASP A 161 -4.32 -23.60 7.00
CA ASP A 161 -4.89 -23.11 8.26
C ASP A 161 -4.72 -21.60 8.45
N ALA A 162 -4.17 -20.87 7.47
CA ALA A 162 -4.03 -19.42 7.58
C ALA A 162 -5.42 -18.75 7.56
N PRO A 163 -5.62 -17.71 8.39
CA PRO A 163 -6.88 -17.00 8.39
C PRO A 163 -7.14 -16.35 7.01
N ALA A 164 -8.41 -16.35 6.60
CA ALA A 164 -8.83 -15.58 5.43
C ALA A 164 -8.70 -14.06 5.68
N PRO A 165 -8.53 -13.26 4.63
CA PRO A 165 -8.66 -11.81 4.74
C PRO A 165 -10.01 -11.43 5.32
N ARG A 166 -10.03 -10.39 6.14
CA ARG A 166 -11.22 -9.90 6.81
C ARG A 166 -11.60 -8.53 6.23
N TYR A 167 -12.85 -8.35 5.89
CA TYR A 167 -13.41 -7.07 5.52
C TYR A 167 -13.26 -6.06 6.66
N ALA A 168 -12.80 -4.85 6.36
CA ALA A 168 -12.51 -3.84 7.37
C ALA A 168 -13.74 -3.05 7.85
N GLY A 169 -14.92 -3.31 7.26
CA GLY A 169 -16.19 -2.64 7.59
C GLY A 169 -16.44 -1.36 6.77
N TYR A 170 -15.58 -1.06 5.80
CA TYR A 170 -15.73 0.10 4.93
C TYR A 170 -15.06 -0.12 3.57
N THR A 171 -15.58 0.57 2.58
CA THR A 171 -15.08 0.54 1.20
C THR A 171 -14.32 1.81 0.86
N SER A 172 -13.64 1.83 -0.28
CA SER A 172 -12.92 2.99 -0.78
C SER A 172 -13.18 3.22 -2.25
N TRP A 173 -13.30 4.50 -2.62
CA TRP A 173 -13.24 4.98 -4.00
C TRP A 173 -11.93 5.73 -4.21
N ARG A 174 -11.40 5.63 -5.42
CA ARG A 174 -10.20 6.34 -5.84
C ARG A 174 -10.41 6.88 -7.25
N VAL A 175 -9.98 8.11 -7.46
CA VAL A 175 -10.05 8.74 -8.77
C VAL A 175 -8.92 9.75 -8.91
N VAL A 176 -8.41 9.90 -10.13
CA VAL A 176 -7.48 10.99 -10.48
C VAL A 176 -8.25 11.98 -11.34
N THR A 177 -8.31 13.23 -10.90
CA THR A 177 -8.99 14.31 -11.62
C THR A 177 -8.00 15.12 -12.44
N PRO A 178 -8.44 15.85 -13.47
CA PRO A 178 -7.67 16.93 -14.06
C PRO A 178 -7.19 17.93 -12.98
N PRO A 179 -6.26 18.83 -13.31
CA PRO A 179 -5.85 19.90 -12.41
C PRO A 179 -7.03 20.73 -11.93
N VAL A 180 -7.18 20.83 -10.61
CA VAL A 180 -8.15 21.70 -9.92
C VAL A 180 -7.34 22.50 -8.90
N PRO A 181 -7.58 23.83 -8.78
CA PRO A 181 -6.94 24.61 -7.73
C PRO A 181 -7.30 24.06 -6.35
N VAL A 182 -6.31 23.57 -5.64
CA VAL A 182 -6.44 23.05 -4.27
C VAL A 182 -5.47 23.83 -3.37
N GLY A 183 -5.91 24.16 -2.18
CA GLY A 183 -5.04 24.75 -1.17
C GLY A 183 -4.18 23.66 -0.47
N GLU A 184 -4.05 23.80 0.84
CA GLU A 184 -3.34 22.79 1.67
C GLU A 184 -4.01 21.42 1.56
N THR A 185 -3.22 20.38 1.34
CA THR A 185 -3.70 19.00 1.31
C THR A 185 -4.23 18.57 2.67
N SER A 186 -5.31 17.82 2.68
CA SER A 186 -5.90 17.32 3.92
C SER A 186 -6.73 16.07 3.68
N GLU A 187 -6.91 15.31 4.73
CA GLU A 187 -7.97 14.29 4.81
C GLU A 187 -9.10 14.83 5.68
N SER A 188 -10.31 14.83 5.16
CA SER A 188 -11.50 15.29 5.89
C SER A 188 -12.26 14.11 6.45
N TRP A 189 -12.58 14.16 7.76
CA TRP A 189 -13.22 13.10 8.51
C TRP A 189 -14.65 13.48 8.90
N GLY A 190 -15.63 12.74 8.36
CA GLY A 190 -17.04 12.87 8.66
C GLY A 190 -17.54 11.80 9.65
N ARG A 191 -18.78 11.38 9.45
CA ARG A 191 -19.48 10.37 10.25
C ARG A 191 -19.45 9.03 9.51
N GLY A 192 -18.41 8.23 9.73
CA GLY A 192 -18.20 6.97 9.01
C GLY A 192 -17.77 7.17 7.55
N GLU A 193 -17.32 8.35 7.21
CA GLU A 193 -16.90 8.76 5.87
C GLU A 193 -15.65 9.62 5.95
N ARG A 194 -14.76 9.48 4.96
CA ARG A 194 -13.55 10.29 4.84
C ARG A 194 -13.30 10.61 3.38
N PHE A 195 -12.71 11.77 3.14
CA PHE A 195 -12.26 12.19 1.82
C PHE A 195 -10.90 12.86 1.93
N GLY A 196 -9.95 12.42 1.10
CA GLY A 196 -8.63 13.02 1.01
C GLY A 196 -8.26 13.30 -0.44
N TYR A 197 -7.39 14.30 -0.63
CA TYR A 197 -6.89 14.66 -1.94
C TYR A 197 -5.43 15.11 -1.86
N VAL A 198 -4.66 14.78 -2.90
CA VAL A 198 -3.23 15.09 -2.97
C VAL A 198 -2.85 15.40 -4.42
N PRO A 199 -2.09 16.50 -4.69
CA PRO A 199 -1.54 16.77 -6.00
C PRO A 199 -0.54 15.68 -6.44
N LEU A 200 -0.57 15.39 -7.74
CA LEU A 200 0.39 14.52 -8.44
C LEU A 200 1.42 15.37 -9.22
N PRO A 201 2.55 14.77 -9.64
CA PRO A 201 3.63 15.50 -10.34
C PRO A 201 3.21 16.27 -11.59
N ASP A 202 2.20 15.79 -12.29
CA ASP A 202 1.67 16.38 -13.54
C ASP A 202 0.54 17.39 -13.31
N GLY A 203 0.30 17.78 -12.06
CA GLY A 203 -0.74 18.74 -11.66
C GLY A 203 -2.13 18.13 -11.50
N ARG A 204 -2.35 16.86 -11.90
CA ARG A 204 -3.58 16.14 -11.60
C ARG A 204 -3.75 15.97 -10.10
N ILE A 205 -4.98 15.73 -9.65
CA ILE A 205 -5.27 15.54 -8.23
C ILE A 205 -5.72 14.09 -8.01
N TYR A 206 -5.02 13.38 -7.15
CA TYR A 206 -5.46 12.09 -6.65
C TYR A 206 -6.44 12.29 -5.51
N CYS A 207 -7.65 11.76 -5.65
CA CYS A 207 -8.70 11.77 -4.65
C CYS A 207 -8.96 10.35 -4.16
N TYR A 208 -9.16 10.21 -2.86
CA TYR A 208 -9.64 8.97 -2.25
C TYR A 208 -10.76 9.27 -1.27
N ALA A 209 -11.75 8.41 -1.25
CA ALA A 209 -12.86 8.47 -0.31
C ALA A 209 -13.05 7.11 0.35
N THR A 210 -13.55 7.09 1.58
CA THR A 210 -13.97 5.87 2.27
C THR A 210 -15.32 6.08 2.92
N ALA A 211 -16.13 5.02 2.98
CA ALA A 211 -17.39 5.03 3.72
C ALA A 211 -17.68 3.67 4.33
N ASN A 212 -18.32 3.69 5.50
CA ASN A 212 -18.88 2.48 6.09
C ASN A 212 -19.99 1.93 5.18
N THR A 213 -19.82 0.71 4.69
CA THR A 213 -20.76 0.01 3.84
C THR A 213 -20.75 -1.48 4.18
N PRO A 214 -21.80 -2.24 3.90
CA PRO A 214 -21.73 -3.69 3.89
C PRO A 214 -20.71 -4.19 2.86
N GLU A 215 -20.10 -5.35 3.12
CA GLU A 215 -19.22 -6.03 2.18
C GLU A 215 -19.97 -6.36 0.88
N GLY A 216 -19.33 -6.13 -0.27
CA GLY A 216 -19.90 -6.38 -1.59
C GLY A 216 -20.98 -5.39 -2.02
N ALA A 217 -21.18 -4.29 -1.28
CA ALA A 217 -22.14 -3.27 -1.67
C ALA A 217 -21.75 -2.62 -3.02
N PRO A 218 -22.75 -2.30 -3.88
CA PRO A 218 -22.47 -1.60 -5.13
C PRO A 218 -21.76 -0.26 -4.88
N GLY A 219 -20.68 0.01 -5.62
CA GLY A 219 -19.89 1.23 -5.46
C GLY A 219 -20.60 2.51 -5.90
N GLY A 220 -21.62 2.42 -6.78
CA GLY A 220 -22.39 3.56 -7.26
C GLY A 220 -21.59 4.60 -8.06
N GLY A 221 -20.29 4.38 -8.25
CA GLY A 221 -19.41 5.23 -9.03
C GLY A 221 -19.36 6.69 -8.56
N LEU A 222 -19.16 7.62 -9.49
CA LEU A 222 -19.07 9.06 -9.22
C LEU A 222 -20.39 9.64 -8.67
N ALA A 223 -21.53 9.10 -9.07
CA ALA A 223 -22.83 9.57 -8.58
C ALA A 223 -22.97 9.37 -7.07
N GLU A 224 -22.52 8.24 -6.55
CA GLU A 224 -22.52 7.95 -5.12
C GLU A 224 -21.56 8.86 -4.36
N LEU A 225 -20.37 9.12 -4.91
CA LEU A 225 -19.42 10.08 -4.33
C LEU A 225 -20.02 11.48 -4.24
N ARG A 226 -20.63 11.98 -5.32
CA ARG A 226 -21.30 13.29 -5.33
C ARG A 226 -22.42 13.35 -4.30
N ARG A 227 -23.25 12.30 -4.19
CA ARG A 227 -24.32 12.23 -3.21
C ARG A 227 -23.81 12.27 -1.75
N ARG A 228 -22.72 11.57 -1.44
CA ARG A 228 -22.16 11.50 -0.08
C ARG A 228 -21.46 12.78 0.33
N PHE A 229 -20.72 13.38 -0.58
CA PHE A 229 -19.81 14.49 -0.29
C PHE A 229 -20.31 15.85 -0.78
N ALA A 230 -21.55 15.98 -1.29
CA ALA A 230 -22.11 17.23 -1.80
C ALA A 230 -22.12 18.40 -0.78
N GLY A 231 -22.28 18.10 0.50
CA GLY A 231 -22.30 19.10 1.57
C GLY A 231 -20.95 19.32 2.26
N TRP A 232 -19.87 18.77 1.71
CA TRP A 232 -18.55 18.95 2.28
C TRP A 232 -17.88 20.23 1.77
N HIS A 233 -16.84 20.68 2.48
CA HIS A 233 -16.13 21.92 2.17
C HIS A 233 -15.35 21.86 0.85
N ASP A 234 -15.05 23.04 0.30
CA ASP A 234 -14.15 23.17 -0.84
C ASP A 234 -12.72 22.62 -0.52
N PRO A 235 -12.05 21.98 -1.50
CA PRO A 235 -12.42 21.86 -2.91
C PRO A 235 -13.15 20.54 -3.26
N ILE A 236 -13.69 19.80 -2.28
CA ILE A 236 -14.21 18.43 -2.50
C ILE A 236 -15.30 18.38 -3.57
N PRO A 237 -16.34 19.25 -3.58
CA PRO A 237 -17.33 19.26 -4.65
C PRO A 237 -16.71 19.53 -6.02
N ALA A 238 -15.82 20.51 -6.13
CA ALA A 238 -15.16 20.85 -7.39
C ALA A 238 -14.28 19.72 -7.94
N LEU A 239 -13.61 18.96 -7.06
CA LEU A 239 -12.83 17.77 -7.43
C LEU A 239 -13.74 16.68 -7.99
N LEU A 240 -14.90 16.45 -7.37
CA LEU A 240 -15.87 15.47 -7.85
C LEU A 240 -16.55 15.91 -9.15
N ASP A 241 -16.72 17.20 -9.38
CA ASP A 241 -17.25 17.71 -10.64
C ASP A 241 -16.28 17.57 -11.80
N ALA A 242 -14.98 17.71 -11.53
CA ALA A 242 -13.93 17.52 -12.51
C ALA A 242 -13.60 16.03 -12.80
N ALA A 243 -14.10 15.09 -11.99
CA ALA A 243 -13.77 13.67 -12.11
C ALA A 243 -14.44 13.00 -13.31
N ASP A 244 -13.70 12.12 -13.99
CA ASP A 244 -14.25 11.23 -15.02
C ASP A 244 -15.01 10.07 -14.34
N PRO A 245 -16.31 9.87 -14.62
CA PRO A 245 -17.08 8.75 -14.08
C PRO A 245 -16.47 7.37 -14.40
N GLY A 246 -15.87 7.22 -15.57
CA GLY A 246 -15.24 5.97 -16.02
C GLY A 246 -13.93 5.65 -15.31
N ALA A 247 -13.30 6.65 -14.67
CA ALA A 247 -12.02 6.49 -13.97
C ALA A 247 -12.17 6.19 -12.47
N VAL A 248 -13.38 6.12 -11.94
CA VAL A 248 -13.62 5.84 -10.52
C VAL A 248 -13.37 4.37 -10.20
N LEU A 249 -12.35 4.09 -9.43
CA LEU A 249 -12.07 2.76 -8.90
C LEU A 249 -12.80 2.58 -7.57
N HIS A 250 -13.45 1.43 -7.37
CA HIS A 250 -14.14 1.06 -6.13
C HIS A 250 -13.63 -0.28 -5.62
N HIS A 251 -13.27 -0.35 -4.34
CA HIS A 251 -12.76 -1.55 -3.71
C HIS A 251 -13.20 -1.65 -2.25
N ASP A 252 -13.66 -2.81 -1.85
CA ASP A 252 -13.75 -3.17 -0.45
C ASP A 252 -12.37 -3.28 0.17
N LEU A 253 -12.25 -2.82 1.40
CA LEU A 253 -10.96 -2.83 2.09
C LEU A 253 -10.85 -4.06 2.99
N TYR A 254 -9.79 -4.81 2.78
CA TYR A 254 -9.50 -6.02 3.53
C TYR A 254 -8.20 -5.88 4.33
N GLU A 255 -8.12 -6.57 5.43
CA GLU A 255 -6.89 -6.77 6.19
C GLU A 255 -6.66 -8.25 6.43
N LEU A 256 -5.41 -8.65 6.52
CA LEU A 256 -5.05 -10.02 6.88
C LEU A 256 -4.81 -10.10 8.39
N PRO A 257 -5.52 -11.01 9.11
CA PRO A 257 -5.16 -11.31 10.48
C PRO A 257 -3.72 -11.79 10.60
N PRO A 258 -3.05 -11.61 11.76
CA PRO A 258 -1.65 -11.95 11.93
C PRO A 258 -1.35 -13.42 11.61
N LEU A 259 -0.40 -13.67 10.71
CA LEU A 259 0.11 -15.00 10.43
C LEU A 259 1.15 -15.42 11.48
N ARG A 260 1.26 -16.73 11.75
CA ARG A 260 2.26 -17.29 12.66
C ARG A 260 3.66 -17.23 12.09
N THR A 261 3.80 -17.33 10.77
CA THR A 261 5.05 -17.26 10.02
C THR A 261 4.79 -16.81 8.59
N TYR A 262 5.78 -16.21 7.94
CA TYR A 262 5.78 -15.83 6.53
C TYR A 262 6.56 -16.79 5.65
N ILE A 263 7.10 -17.88 6.25
CA ILE A 263 7.94 -18.85 5.54
C ILE A 263 7.45 -20.29 5.76
N SER A 264 7.61 -21.13 4.74
CA SER A 264 7.38 -22.57 4.81
C SER A 264 8.22 -23.28 3.75
N GLY A 265 9.18 -24.11 4.16
CA GLY A 265 10.10 -24.73 3.22
C GLY A 265 10.85 -23.69 2.38
N ASN A 266 10.72 -23.80 1.06
CA ASN A 266 11.32 -22.89 0.09
C ASN A 266 10.41 -21.71 -0.28
N VAL A 267 9.33 -21.44 0.47
CA VAL A 267 8.34 -20.40 0.16
C VAL A 267 8.39 -19.30 1.19
N ALA A 268 8.41 -18.04 0.72
CA ALA A 268 8.25 -16.84 1.53
C ALA A 268 7.07 -16.02 1.02
N LEU A 269 6.28 -15.41 1.90
CA LEU A 269 5.25 -14.43 1.56
C LEU A 269 5.78 -13.00 1.70
N ALA A 270 5.38 -12.09 0.81
CA ALA A 270 5.73 -10.68 0.84
C ALA A 270 4.53 -9.79 0.50
N GLY A 271 4.55 -8.55 0.97
CA GLY A 271 3.48 -7.58 0.74
C GLY A 271 2.12 -8.05 1.27
N ASP A 272 1.06 -7.74 0.53
CA ASP A 272 -0.31 -8.05 0.96
C ASP A 272 -0.60 -9.56 1.09
N ALA A 273 0.19 -10.43 0.46
CA ALA A 273 0.10 -11.86 0.66
C ALA A 273 0.47 -12.27 2.10
N ALA A 274 1.36 -11.51 2.74
CA ALA A 274 1.85 -11.74 4.10
C ALA A 274 1.15 -10.88 5.17
N HIS A 275 0.82 -9.62 4.85
CA HIS A 275 0.41 -8.64 5.85
C HIS A 275 -0.52 -7.53 5.30
N ALA A 276 -1.47 -7.88 4.43
CA ALA A 276 -2.46 -6.92 3.93
C ALA A 276 -3.03 -6.08 5.06
N MET A 277 -3.05 -4.77 4.87
CA MET A 277 -3.46 -3.79 5.88
C MET A 277 -4.36 -2.71 5.29
N THR A 278 -5.20 -2.12 6.13
CA THR A 278 -5.98 -0.95 5.76
C THR A 278 -5.07 0.24 5.42
N PRO A 279 -5.48 1.18 4.54
CA PRO A 279 -4.59 2.21 3.99
C PRO A 279 -4.30 3.39 4.95
N ASN A 280 -4.75 3.34 6.20
CA ASN A 280 -4.79 4.49 7.12
C ASN A 280 -3.40 5.06 7.52
N LEU A 281 -2.33 4.35 7.27
CA LEU A 281 -0.95 4.81 7.46
C LEU A 281 -0.19 4.99 6.15
N GLY A 282 -0.78 4.67 4.99
CA GLY A 282 -0.10 4.71 3.70
C GLY A 282 1.12 3.76 3.64
N GLN A 283 1.11 2.65 4.38
CA GLN A 283 2.31 1.81 4.56
C GLN A 283 2.33 0.51 3.75
N GLY A 284 1.25 0.12 3.07
CA GLY A 284 1.21 -1.18 2.37
C GLY A 284 2.36 -1.35 1.38
N ALA A 285 2.52 -0.41 0.46
CA ALA A 285 3.63 -0.42 -0.51
C ALA A 285 5.00 -0.23 0.16
N CYS A 286 5.08 0.62 1.19
CA CYS A 286 6.33 0.85 1.92
C CYS A 286 6.83 -0.44 2.56
N GLN A 287 5.95 -1.21 3.18
CA GLN A 287 6.29 -2.49 3.81
C GLN A 287 6.66 -3.56 2.77
N ALA A 288 6.02 -3.56 1.61
CA ALA A 288 6.37 -4.45 0.49
C ALA A 288 7.81 -4.17 -0.03
N LEU A 289 8.21 -2.91 -0.10
CA LEU A 289 9.57 -2.52 -0.48
C LEU A 289 10.60 -2.94 0.59
N GLU A 290 10.29 -2.74 1.88
CA GLU A 290 11.13 -3.24 2.97
C GLU A 290 11.27 -4.77 2.95
N ASP A 291 10.18 -5.51 2.65
CA ASP A 291 10.21 -6.97 2.50
C ASP A 291 11.24 -7.40 1.46
N ALA A 292 11.21 -6.73 0.30
CA ALA A 292 12.11 -7.05 -0.81
C ALA A 292 13.58 -6.87 -0.44
N VAL A 293 13.91 -5.76 0.23
CA VAL A 293 15.30 -5.50 0.69
C VAL A 293 15.73 -6.58 1.67
N VAL A 294 14.93 -6.84 2.70
CA VAL A 294 15.29 -7.84 3.73
C VAL A 294 15.40 -9.23 3.12
N LEU A 295 14.52 -9.60 2.19
CA LEU A 295 14.60 -10.89 1.50
C LEU A 295 15.90 -11.02 0.70
N GLY A 296 16.29 -9.98 -0.04
CA GLY A 296 17.55 -9.93 -0.77
C GLY A 296 18.77 -10.06 0.14
N ASP A 297 18.75 -9.39 1.29
CA ASP A 297 19.87 -9.42 2.24
C ASP A 297 20.07 -10.80 2.89
N VAL A 298 18.98 -11.40 3.38
CA VAL A 298 19.08 -12.71 4.06
C VAL A 298 19.47 -13.83 3.10
N THR A 299 19.07 -13.74 1.84
CA THR A 299 19.44 -14.71 0.81
C THR A 299 20.90 -14.56 0.39
N ALA A 300 21.43 -13.35 0.34
CA ALA A 300 22.85 -13.08 0.03
C ALA A 300 23.77 -13.52 1.19
N ALA A 301 23.36 -13.28 2.43
CA ALA A 301 24.12 -13.64 3.62
C ALA A 301 24.09 -15.13 3.98
N GLY A 302 23.29 -15.94 3.27
CA GLY A 302 23.11 -17.35 3.59
C GLY A 302 22.39 -17.62 4.92
N ASN A 303 21.75 -16.62 5.51
CA ASN A 303 21.09 -16.70 6.82
C ASN A 303 19.75 -17.47 6.77
N GLY A 304 19.32 -17.85 5.58
CA GLY A 304 18.06 -18.57 5.36
C GLY A 304 16.81 -17.71 5.57
N LEU A 305 15.66 -18.27 5.16
CA LEU A 305 14.38 -17.56 5.23
C LEU A 305 13.90 -17.28 6.66
N ALA A 306 14.37 -18.03 7.67
CA ALA A 306 14.03 -17.78 9.07
C ALA A 306 14.40 -16.36 9.53
N ALA A 307 15.52 -15.82 9.06
CA ALA A 307 15.92 -14.45 9.35
C ALA A 307 14.98 -13.40 8.69
N TYR A 308 14.43 -13.71 7.52
CA TYR A 308 13.40 -12.89 6.90
C TYR A 308 12.14 -12.81 7.78
N ASP A 309 11.58 -13.94 8.19
CA ASP A 309 10.40 -13.99 9.05
C ASP A 309 10.63 -13.22 10.36
N GLN A 310 11.79 -13.43 11.00
CA GLN A 310 12.15 -12.78 12.24
C GLN A 310 12.21 -11.23 12.09
N ARG A 311 12.83 -10.74 11.02
CA ARG A 311 12.99 -9.29 10.78
C ARG A 311 11.68 -8.61 10.36
N ARG A 312 10.81 -9.32 9.61
CA ARG A 312 9.64 -8.69 8.99
C ARG A 312 8.34 -8.86 9.76
N ARG A 313 8.05 -10.07 10.25
CA ARG A 313 6.75 -10.40 10.82
C ARG A 313 6.34 -9.51 12.00
N GLY A 314 7.20 -9.31 12.96
CA GLY A 314 6.90 -8.47 14.13
C GLY A 314 6.61 -7.02 13.76
N ARG A 315 7.42 -6.46 12.83
CA ARG A 315 7.30 -5.08 12.33
C ARG A 315 6.00 -4.86 11.56
N THR A 316 5.73 -5.68 10.55
CA THR A 316 4.56 -5.52 9.70
C THR A 316 3.26 -5.72 10.48
N GLN A 317 3.20 -6.69 11.39
CA GLN A 317 2.04 -6.89 12.27
C GLN A 317 1.81 -5.71 13.23
N MET A 318 2.86 -5.08 13.72
CA MET A 318 2.74 -3.87 14.52
C MET A 318 2.12 -2.73 13.72
N ILE A 319 2.58 -2.53 12.48
CA ILE A 319 2.07 -1.49 11.57
C ILE A 319 0.61 -1.78 11.17
N THR A 320 0.28 -3.04 10.83
CA THR A 320 -1.10 -3.46 10.53
C THR A 320 -2.05 -3.17 11.69
N ARG A 321 -1.66 -3.51 12.93
CA ARG A 321 -2.49 -3.20 14.12
C ARG A 321 -2.69 -1.70 14.32
N ARG A 322 -1.67 -0.87 14.08
CA ARG A 322 -1.77 0.59 14.16
C ARG A 322 -2.69 1.14 13.09
N SER A 323 -2.53 0.71 11.84
CA SER A 323 -3.37 1.11 10.72
C SER A 323 -4.85 0.80 11.00
N ARG A 324 -5.15 -0.40 11.48
CA ARG A 324 -6.50 -0.80 11.89
C ARG A 324 -7.08 0.13 12.96
N ARG A 325 -6.31 0.44 14.03
CA ARG A 325 -6.79 1.32 15.11
C ARG A 325 -7.14 2.71 14.60
N ILE A 326 -6.30 3.29 13.74
CA ILE A 326 -6.56 4.60 13.12
C ILE A 326 -7.83 4.53 12.26
N GLY A 327 -7.96 3.48 11.44
CA GLY A 327 -9.16 3.26 10.63
C GLY A 327 -10.42 3.14 11.47
N ALA A 328 -10.39 2.34 12.54
CA ALA A 328 -11.54 2.18 13.43
C ALA A 328 -12.01 3.51 14.02
N VAL A 329 -11.07 4.36 14.48
CA VAL A 329 -11.39 5.70 15.01
C VAL A 329 -11.86 6.65 13.90
N GLY A 330 -11.19 6.63 12.74
CA GLY A 330 -11.56 7.46 11.59
C GLY A 330 -12.96 7.17 11.06
N GLN A 331 -13.40 5.93 11.18
CA GLN A 331 -14.69 5.43 10.70
C GLN A 331 -15.82 5.46 11.75
N TRP A 332 -15.63 6.12 12.90
CA TRP A 332 -16.72 6.34 13.84
C TRP A 332 -17.88 7.11 13.20
N ALA A 333 -19.12 6.64 13.41
CA ALA A 333 -20.32 7.20 12.79
C ALA A 333 -21.32 7.81 13.80
N SER A 334 -21.30 7.38 15.08
CA SER A 334 -22.21 7.94 16.07
C SER A 334 -21.84 9.40 16.40
N PRO A 335 -22.83 10.31 16.57
CA PRO A 335 -22.57 11.73 16.85
C PRO A 335 -21.66 11.95 18.06
N ALA A 336 -21.92 11.23 19.15
CA ALA A 336 -21.12 11.35 20.37
C ALA A 336 -19.66 10.91 20.18
N ALA A 337 -19.44 9.78 19.50
CA ALA A 337 -18.09 9.29 19.19
C ALA A 337 -17.33 10.25 18.27
N VAL A 338 -17.99 10.81 17.26
CA VAL A 338 -17.38 11.79 16.35
C VAL A 338 -17.03 13.07 17.08
N THR A 339 -17.89 13.58 17.96
CA THR A 339 -17.60 14.74 18.79
C THR A 339 -16.39 14.48 19.70
N LEU A 340 -16.35 13.33 20.38
CA LEU A 340 -15.22 12.95 21.23
C LEU A 340 -13.92 12.87 20.42
N ARG A 341 -13.94 12.18 19.28
CA ARG A 341 -12.79 12.07 18.37
C ARG A 341 -12.28 13.43 17.93
N ASN A 342 -13.18 14.29 17.45
CA ASN A 342 -12.81 15.60 16.93
C ASN A 342 -12.24 16.51 18.02
N THR A 343 -12.81 16.46 19.21
CA THR A 343 -12.27 17.19 20.39
C THR A 343 -10.89 16.67 20.78
N ALA A 344 -10.71 15.36 20.84
CA ALA A 344 -9.42 14.76 21.16
C ALA A 344 -8.35 15.14 20.13
N LEU A 345 -8.65 15.11 18.82
CA LEU A 345 -7.72 15.49 17.76
C LEU A 345 -7.28 16.97 17.89
N ARG A 346 -8.20 17.88 18.23
CA ARG A 346 -7.88 19.31 18.43
C ARG A 346 -6.99 19.58 19.63
N LEU A 347 -7.03 18.70 20.63
CA LEU A 347 -6.22 18.82 21.85
C LEU A 347 -4.86 18.12 21.74
N LEU A 348 -4.62 17.36 20.66
CA LEU A 348 -3.33 16.71 20.48
C LEU A 348 -2.23 17.73 20.18
N PRO A 349 -1.07 17.63 20.83
CA PRO A 349 0.08 18.48 20.49
C PRO A 349 0.60 18.12 19.09
N SER A 350 1.15 19.11 18.37
CA SER A 350 1.72 18.93 17.01
C SER A 350 2.76 17.83 16.92
N SER A 351 3.51 17.56 18.01
CA SER A 351 4.48 16.46 18.10
C SER A 351 3.86 15.07 18.23
N ALA A 352 2.54 14.96 18.41
CA ALA A 352 1.88 13.66 18.60
C ALA A 352 1.98 12.77 17.36
N LEU A 353 1.82 13.35 16.17
CA LEU A 353 1.98 12.63 14.91
C LEU A 353 3.41 12.09 14.74
N THR A 354 4.42 12.94 14.93
CA THR A 354 5.83 12.54 14.82
C THR A 354 6.14 11.38 15.75
N ARG A 355 5.69 11.44 17.01
CA ARG A 355 5.86 10.33 17.97
C ARG A 355 5.11 9.07 17.56
N ALA A 356 3.91 9.20 17.03
CA ALA A 356 3.11 8.06 16.58
C ALA A 356 3.72 7.39 15.34
N LEU A 357 4.28 8.17 14.40
CA LEU A 357 4.87 7.66 13.18
C LEU A 357 6.32 7.18 13.34
N ALA A 358 7.06 7.69 14.33
CA ALA A 358 8.47 7.35 14.53
C ALA A 358 8.77 5.84 14.44
N PRO A 359 8.08 4.92 15.14
CA PRO A 359 8.36 3.48 15.04
C PRO A 359 8.02 2.87 13.67
N VAL A 360 7.24 3.58 12.86
CA VAL A 360 6.88 3.16 11.50
C VAL A 360 7.94 3.62 10.50
N LEU A 361 8.42 4.86 10.66
CA LEU A 361 9.37 5.50 9.74
C LEU A 361 10.83 5.18 10.07
N ASP A 362 11.12 4.82 11.32
CA ASP A 362 12.48 4.47 11.78
C ASP A 362 12.82 3.05 11.35
N TRP A 363 13.25 2.94 10.10
CA TRP A 363 13.73 1.70 9.47
C TRP A 363 14.98 2.01 8.64
N ALA A 364 16.01 1.19 8.80
CA ALA A 364 17.22 1.22 8.00
C ALA A 364 17.31 -0.07 7.15
N ALA A 365 17.81 0.08 5.92
CA ALA A 365 18.09 -1.03 5.03
C ALA A 365 19.30 -1.84 5.51
#